data_7c9de60024266a3c89d3d87ebbae0473
#
_entry.id   7c9de60024266a3c89d3d87ebbae0473
#
_cell.length_a   1.000
_cell.length_b   1.000
_cell.length_c   1.000
_cell.angle_alpha   90.00
_cell.angle_beta   90.00
_cell.angle_gamma   90.00
#
_symmetry.space_group_name_H-M   'P 1'
#
loop_
_entity.id
_entity.type
_entity.pdbx_description
1 polymer ?
#
loop_
_entity_poly.entity_id
_entity_poly.type
_entity_poly.pdbx_seq_one_letter_code
_entity_poly.pdbx_strand_id
1 'polypeptide(L)'
;MIRLFAVIIVLLPRLVWASDGSCERIVSLAPSVTEVLYDVDLGERVVGVTRYCRYPEAAQKLPKIGGFYDMSVESIVALKPTLVVALAEHESVRRSLENLGVSTLAVDHTTPKGIKESFQKLGARCGVETEAAARVEALERREAALRFADRVVPPLRALVVVGRANEGSPTSSIYVSGNDGFYSGILELLGVLNVNNDATMTLPTLSPEGLLALKPDVILEVVGKDDPAVTTDRKQLWARYPQLPAVRNNRILVVDYRFWVE
;
A
#
# COMPACT_ATOMS: atom_id res chain seq x y z
N MET A 1 -47.98 -24.44 -49.94
CA MET A 1 -46.79 -23.61 -50.17
C MET A 1 -46.18 -23.25 -48.80
N ILE A 2 -45.17 -24.02 -48.37
CA ILE A 2 -44.48 -23.84 -47.09
C ILE A 2 -43.21 -23.05 -47.38
N ARG A 3 -43.11 -21.82 -46.83
CA ARG A 3 -41.91 -20.96 -46.94
C ARG A 3 -40.98 -21.32 -45.83
N LEU A 4 -39.86 -21.95 -46.16
CA LEU A 4 -38.71 -22.16 -45.24
C LEU A 4 -37.97 -20.82 -45.06
N PHE A 5 -38.00 -20.26 -43.83
CA PHE A 5 -37.11 -19.17 -43.46
C PHE A 5 -35.76 -19.79 -42.98
N ALA A 6 -34.72 -19.61 -43.78
CA ALA A 6 -33.36 -19.94 -43.36
C ALA A 6 -32.85 -18.85 -42.39
N VAL A 7 -32.64 -19.23 -41.12
CA VAL A 7 -31.98 -18.35 -40.14
C VAL A 7 -30.47 -18.48 -40.36
N ILE A 8 -29.86 -17.43 -40.91
CA ILE A 8 -28.39 -17.33 -41.02
C ILE A 8 -27.86 -16.86 -39.67
N ILE A 9 -27.28 -17.79 -38.90
CA ILE A 9 -26.52 -17.46 -37.68
C ILE A 9 -25.16 -16.92 -38.13
N VAL A 10 -24.98 -15.63 -38.09
CA VAL A 10 -23.68 -14.95 -38.28
C VAL A 10 -22.87 -15.18 -37.03
N LEU A 11 -21.97 -16.13 -37.04
CA LEU A 11 -20.91 -16.31 -36.05
C LEU A 11 -19.90 -15.15 -36.24
N LEU A 12 -20.07 -14.06 -35.47
CA LEU A 12 -19.05 -13.01 -35.37
C LEU A 12 -17.83 -13.66 -34.68
N PRO A 13 -16.65 -13.63 -35.30
CA PRO A 13 -15.43 -14.05 -34.60
C PRO A 13 -15.22 -13.08 -33.42
N ARG A 14 -15.24 -13.62 -32.20
CA ARG A 14 -14.71 -12.88 -31.06
C ARG A 14 -13.24 -12.65 -31.37
N LEU A 15 -12.85 -11.40 -31.65
CA LEU A 15 -11.45 -11.01 -31.61
C LEU A 15 -10.98 -11.25 -30.16
N VAL A 16 -10.39 -12.41 -29.94
CA VAL A 16 -9.54 -12.64 -28.79
C VAL A 16 -8.31 -11.77 -29.08
N TRP A 17 -8.25 -10.60 -28.45
CA TRP A 17 -7.03 -9.85 -28.40
C TRP A 17 -6.01 -10.77 -27.73
N ALA A 18 -5.07 -11.28 -28.51
CA ALA A 18 -3.93 -12.00 -27.99
C ALA A 18 -3.23 -11.01 -27.05
N SER A 19 -3.21 -11.31 -25.74
CA SER A 19 -2.32 -10.61 -24.82
C SER A 19 -0.91 -10.78 -25.41
N ASP A 20 -0.20 -9.69 -25.61
CA ASP A 20 1.14 -9.68 -26.23
C ASP A 20 2.21 -10.38 -25.35
N GLY A 21 1.80 -11.22 -24.39
CA GLY A 21 2.67 -11.91 -23.43
C GLY A 21 3.27 -10.98 -22.38
N SER A 22 2.92 -9.71 -22.43
CA SER A 22 3.57 -8.65 -21.64
C SER A 22 3.34 -8.75 -20.12
N CYS A 23 2.31 -9.48 -19.68
CA CYS A 23 1.96 -9.66 -18.25
C CYS A 23 1.64 -11.12 -17.90
N GLU A 24 2.25 -12.12 -18.56
CA GLU A 24 2.01 -13.52 -18.23
C GLU A 24 2.75 -13.98 -16.97
N ARG A 25 3.91 -13.39 -16.71
CA ARG A 25 4.76 -13.73 -15.56
C ARG A 25 5.22 -12.44 -14.87
N ILE A 26 4.58 -12.13 -13.76
CA ILE A 26 4.80 -10.86 -13.04
C ILE A 26 5.62 -11.13 -11.79
N VAL A 27 6.65 -10.30 -11.56
CA VAL A 27 7.34 -10.24 -10.25
C VAL A 27 6.98 -8.92 -9.58
N SER A 28 6.57 -9.01 -8.32
CA SER A 28 6.21 -7.85 -7.49
C SER A 28 7.32 -7.51 -6.50
N LEU A 29 7.78 -6.26 -6.49
CA LEU A 29 8.88 -5.81 -5.65
C LEU A 29 8.42 -5.16 -4.32
N ALA A 30 7.12 -5.14 -4.01
CA ALA A 30 6.63 -4.58 -2.75
C ALA A 30 5.30 -5.23 -2.31
N PRO A 31 4.98 -5.25 -1.00
CA PRO A 31 3.70 -5.74 -0.50
C PRO A 31 2.50 -5.04 -1.15
N SER A 32 2.46 -3.71 -1.13
CA SER A 32 1.37 -2.92 -1.71
C SER A 32 1.20 -3.15 -3.22
N VAL A 33 2.29 -3.40 -3.96
CA VAL A 33 2.25 -3.79 -5.38
C VAL A 33 1.61 -5.16 -5.54
N THR A 34 1.96 -6.12 -4.66
CA THR A 34 1.37 -7.46 -4.67
C THR A 34 -0.15 -7.38 -4.48
N GLU A 35 -0.60 -6.61 -3.50
CA GLU A 35 -2.03 -6.43 -3.20
C GLU A 35 -2.78 -5.85 -4.40
N VAL A 36 -2.27 -4.77 -5.00
CA VAL A 36 -2.87 -4.17 -6.20
C VAL A 36 -2.96 -5.17 -7.36
N LEU A 37 -1.93 -6.01 -7.58
CA LEU A 37 -1.96 -7.03 -8.62
C LEU A 37 -3.06 -8.08 -8.38
N TYR A 38 -3.24 -8.52 -7.14
CA TYR A 38 -4.32 -9.45 -6.80
C TYR A 38 -5.69 -8.80 -6.90
N ASP A 39 -5.80 -7.52 -6.58
CA ASP A 39 -7.04 -6.76 -6.64
C ASP A 39 -7.59 -6.55 -8.06
N VAL A 40 -6.73 -6.63 -9.07
CA VAL A 40 -7.10 -6.54 -10.50
C VAL A 40 -7.02 -7.88 -11.23
N ASP A 41 -7.18 -8.99 -10.51
CA ASP A 41 -7.20 -10.36 -11.04
C ASP A 41 -5.91 -10.78 -11.77
N LEU A 42 -4.78 -10.14 -11.49
CA LEU A 42 -3.46 -10.52 -11.99
C LEU A 42 -2.70 -11.46 -11.05
N GLY A 43 -3.30 -11.84 -9.92
CA GLY A 43 -2.65 -12.63 -8.87
C GLY A 43 -2.10 -13.97 -9.34
N GLU A 44 -2.80 -14.68 -10.23
CA GLU A 44 -2.35 -15.96 -10.78
C GLU A 44 -1.14 -15.83 -11.71
N ARG A 45 -0.88 -14.63 -12.22
CA ARG A 45 0.28 -14.33 -13.06
C ARG A 45 1.51 -13.92 -12.23
N VAL A 46 1.37 -13.73 -10.91
CA VAL A 46 2.48 -13.39 -10.04
C VAL A 46 3.33 -14.63 -9.76
N VAL A 47 4.60 -14.58 -10.15
CA VAL A 47 5.56 -15.70 -10.04
C VAL A 47 6.64 -15.50 -9.00
N GLY A 48 6.74 -14.31 -8.40
CA GLY A 48 7.69 -13.99 -7.35
C GLY A 48 7.36 -12.70 -6.64
N VAL A 49 7.69 -12.67 -5.35
CA VAL A 49 7.38 -11.55 -4.45
C VAL A 49 8.49 -11.34 -3.43
N THR A 50 8.52 -10.20 -2.74
CA THR A 50 9.45 -9.98 -1.63
C THR A 50 9.06 -10.83 -0.41
N ARG A 51 10.00 -11.03 0.54
CA ARG A 51 9.74 -11.76 1.80
C ARG A 51 8.67 -11.11 2.67
N TYR A 52 8.34 -9.84 2.41
CA TYR A 52 7.35 -9.08 3.17
C TYR A 52 5.95 -9.12 2.57
N CYS A 53 5.76 -9.71 1.38
CA CYS A 53 4.45 -9.89 0.75
C CYS A 53 3.72 -11.05 1.45
N ARG A 54 2.92 -10.72 2.45
CA ARG A 54 2.19 -11.67 3.30
C ARG A 54 0.71 -11.76 2.96
N TYR A 55 0.20 -10.80 2.22
CA TYR A 55 -1.18 -10.74 1.78
C TYR A 55 -1.24 -10.62 0.24
N PRO A 56 -2.26 -11.26 -0.39
CA PRO A 56 -3.12 -12.29 0.17
C PRO A 56 -2.35 -13.57 0.52
N GLU A 57 -2.97 -14.53 1.20
CA GLU A 57 -2.30 -15.77 1.63
C GLU A 57 -1.61 -16.52 0.49
N ALA A 58 -2.20 -16.46 -0.72
CA ALA A 58 -1.62 -17.04 -1.92
C ALA A 58 -0.20 -16.52 -2.21
N ALA A 59 0.07 -15.24 -1.96
CA ALA A 59 1.38 -14.63 -2.17
C ALA A 59 2.46 -15.19 -1.23
N GLN A 60 2.08 -15.72 -0.06
CA GLN A 60 3.05 -16.31 0.88
C GLN A 60 3.75 -17.53 0.31
N LYS A 61 3.09 -18.28 -0.56
CA LYS A 61 3.58 -19.53 -1.17
C LYS A 61 4.52 -19.28 -2.36
N LEU A 62 4.57 -18.05 -2.86
CA LEU A 62 5.38 -17.70 -4.02
C LEU A 62 6.87 -17.60 -3.67
N PRO A 63 7.76 -17.84 -4.64
CA PRO A 63 9.20 -17.63 -4.54
C PRO A 63 9.55 -16.25 -3.99
N LYS A 64 10.52 -16.18 -3.08
CA LYS A 64 10.96 -14.92 -2.46
C LYS A 64 12.22 -14.41 -3.16
N ILE A 65 12.15 -13.17 -3.66
CA ILE A 65 13.24 -12.52 -4.41
C ILE A 65 14.13 -11.63 -3.55
N GLY A 66 14.02 -11.70 -2.24
CA GLY A 66 14.74 -10.85 -1.29
C GLY A 66 13.82 -10.01 -0.42
N GLY A 67 14.36 -8.99 0.23
CA GLY A 67 13.62 -8.01 1.03
C GLY A 67 13.23 -6.78 0.21
N PHE A 68 13.09 -5.65 0.90
CA PHE A 68 12.70 -4.38 0.28
C PHE A 68 13.90 -3.62 -0.32
N TYR A 69 15.07 -3.69 0.35
CA TYR A 69 16.31 -3.04 -0.08
C TYR A 69 17.40 -4.02 -0.54
N ASP A 70 17.24 -5.32 -0.26
CA ASP A 70 18.19 -6.39 -0.55
C ASP A 70 17.62 -7.41 -1.55
N MET A 71 16.99 -6.91 -2.61
CA MET A 71 16.45 -7.74 -3.69
C MET A 71 17.56 -8.35 -4.53
N SER A 72 17.43 -9.64 -4.87
CA SER A 72 18.37 -10.33 -5.77
C SER A 72 17.89 -10.24 -7.21
N VAL A 73 18.62 -9.50 -8.02
CA VAL A 73 18.38 -9.39 -9.48
C VAL A 73 18.46 -10.77 -10.14
N GLU A 74 19.41 -11.62 -9.72
CA GLU A 74 19.56 -12.98 -10.21
C GLU A 74 18.32 -13.84 -9.93
N SER A 75 17.80 -13.75 -8.71
CA SER A 75 16.56 -14.46 -8.32
C SER A 75 15.36 -13.98 -9.12
N ILE A 76 15.26 -12.68 -9.41
CA ILE A 76 14.21 -12.12 -10.26
C ILE A 76 14.31 -12.67 -11.68
N VAL A 77 15.49 -12.59 -12.30
CA VAL A 77 15.71 -13.04 -13.68
C VAL A 77 15.53 -14.54 -13.82
N ALA A 78 15.89 -15.34 -12.81
CA ALA A 78 15.68 -16.79 -12.81
C ALA A 78 14.20 -17.19 -12.90
N LEU A 79 13.28 -16.33 -12.46
CA LEU A 79 11.84 -16.52 -12.60
C LEU A 79 11.31 -16.22 -14.01
N LYS A 80 12.17 -15.74 -14.93
CA LYS A 80 11.84 -15.39 -16.32
C LYS A 80 10.57 -14.50 -16.39
N PRO A 81 10.56 -13.36 -15.71
CA PRO A 81 9.39 -12.47 -15.72
C PRO A 81 9.20 -11.83 -17.10
N THR A 82 7.95 -11.65 -17.50
CA THR A 82 7.58 -10.81 -18.64
C THR A 82 7.35 -9.36 -18.19
N LEU A 83 7.09 -9.16 -16.90
CA LEU A 83 6.96 -7.83 -16.28
C LEU A 83 7.46 -7.87 -14.83
N VAL A 84 8.18 -6.84 -14.43
CA VAL A 84 8.50 -6.56 -13.02
C VAL A 84 7.81 -5.26 -12.61
N VAL A 85 6.96 -5.32 -11.59
CA VAL A 85 6.28 -4.13 -11.04
C VAL A 85 6.98 -3.69 -9.77
N ALA A 86 7.39 -2.44 -9.74
CA ALA A 86 8.24 -1.86 -8.72
C ALA A 86 7.70 -0.50 -8.24
N LEU A 87 7.96 -0.15 -6.99
CA LEU A 87 7.76 1.22 -6.53
C LEU A 87 8.81 2.15 -7.16
N ALA A 88 8.48 3.44 -7.26
CA ALA A 88 9.38 4.44 -7.83
C ALA A 88 10.78 4.44 -7.16
N GLU A 89 10.83 4.20 -5.86
CA GLU A 89 12.05 4.15 -5.05
C GLU A 89 12.97 2.96 -5.33
N HIS A 90 12.48 1.92 -6.04
CA HIS A 90 13.30 0.78 -6.49
C HIS A 90 14.03 1.05 -7.81
N GLU A 91 14.35 2.30 -8.10
CA GLU A 91 14.93 2.73 -9.38
C GLU A 91 16.24 1.99 -9.74
N SER A 92 17.13 1.75 -8.77
CA SER A 92 18.40 1.07 -9.01
C SER A 92 18.23 -0.38 -9.48
N VAL A 93 17.32 -1.13 -8.82
CA VAL A 93 16.98 -2.50 -9.19
C VAL A 93 16.29 -2.53 -10.55
N ARG A 94 15.37 -1.60 -10.77
CA ARG A 94 14.63 -1.48 -12.03
C ARG A 94 15.58 -1.22 -13.21
N ARG A 95 16.53 -0.28 -13.08
CA ARG A 95 17.55 -0.03 -14.11
C ARG A 95 18.42 -1.25 -14.40
N SER A 96 18.81 -2.00 -13.36
CA SER A 96 19.57 -3.23 -13.53
C SER A 96 18.80 -4.29 -14.32
N LEU A 97 17.51 -4.43 -14.08
CA LEU A 97 16.63 -5.35 -14.79
C LEU A 97 16.41 -4.93 -16.25
N GLU A 98 16.19 -3.63 -16.48
CA GLU A 98 16.06 -3.04 -17.83
C GLU A 98 17.31 -3.26 -18.69
N ASN A 99 18.51 -3.12 -18.10
CA ASN A 99 19.77 -3.40 -18.77
C ASN A 99 19.93 -4.89 -19.17
N LEU A 100 19.22 -5.78 -18.49
CA LEU A 100 19.14 -7.21 -18.80
C LEU A 100 17.98 -7.56 -19.75
N GLY A 101 17.27 -6.55 -20.27
CA GLY A 101 16.16 -6.73 -21.20
C GLY A 101 14.83 -7.13 -20.53
N VAL A 102 14.73 -7.02 -19.18
CA VAL A 102 13.50 -7.30 -18.45
C VAL A 102 12.62 -6.06 -18.45
N SER A 103 11.35 -6.21 -18.86
CA SER A 103 10.39 -5.11 -18.84
C SER A 103 10.00 -4.76 -17.41
N THR A 104 9.98 -3.47 -17.08
CA THR A 104 9.59 -2.97 -15.76
C THR A 104 8.43 -1.98 -15.85
N LEU A 105 7.66 -1.86 -14.76
CA LEU A 105 6.64 -0.84 -14.56
C LEU A 105 6.85 -0.20 -13.19
N ALA A 106 7.09 1.11 -13.17
CA ALA A 106 7.16 1.87 -11.93
C ALA A 106 5.78 2.43 -11.55
N VAL A 107 5.39 2.20 -10.28
CA VAL A 107 4.18 2.74 -9.67
C VAL A 107 4.53 3.57 -8.45
N ASP A 108 3.64 4.49 -8.09
CA ASP A 108 3.80 5.35 -6.92
C ASP A 108 2.70 5.03 -5.90
N HIS A 109 3.10 4.57 -4.72
CA HIS A 109 2.19 4.30 -3.61
C HIS A 109 2.43 5.25 -2.43
N THR A 110 3.10 6.36 -2.67
CA THR A 110 3.33 7.39 -1.64
C THR A 110 2.09 8.25 -1.37
N THR A 111 1.06 8.17 -2.22
CA THR A 111 -0.18 8.92 -2.03
C THR A 111 -1.40 8.07 -2.41
N PRO A 112 -2.60 8.33 -1.84
CA PRO A 112 -3.84 7.69 -2.29
C PRO A 112 -4.12 7.88 -3.79
N LYS A 113 -3.74 9.04 -4.34
CA LYS A 113 -3.83 9.32 -5.78
C LYS A 113 -2.90 8.42 -6.59
N GLY A 114 -1.64 8.29 -6.17
CA GLY A 114 -0.64 7.45 -6.83
C GLY A 114 -1.05 5.98 -6.84
N ILE A 115 -1.69 5.49 -5.78
CA ILE A 115 -2.25 4.13 -5.73
C ILE A 115 -3.35 3.97 -6.80
N LYS A 116 -4.28 4.91 -6.92
CA LYS A 116 -5.32 4.86 -7.97
C LYS A 116 -4.72 4.89 -9.38
N GLU A 117 -3.69 5.71 -9.60
CA GLU A 117 -2.94 5.74 -10.86
C GLU A 117 -2.22 4.42 -11.14
N SER A 118 -1.77 3.68 -10.12
CA SER A 118 -1.13 2.37 -10.31
C SER A 118 -2.11 1.33 -10.83
N PHE A 119 -3.37 1.32 -10.37
CA PHE A 119 -4.43 0.50 -10.93
C PHE A 119 -4.62 0.79 -12.42
N GLN A 120 -4.72 2.05 -12.80
CA GLN A 120 -4.90 2.48 -14.20
C GLN A 120 -3.70 2.06 -15.07
N LYS A 121 -2.46 2.26 -14.59
CA LYS A 121 -1.24 1.85 -15.30
C LYS A 121 -1.18 0.33 -15.52
N LEU A 122 -1.53 -0.46 -14.50
CA LEU A 122 -1.59 -1.92 -14.60
C LEU A 122 -2.71 -2.37 -15.53
N GLY A 123 -3.89 -1.74 -15.45
CA GLY A 123 -4.99 -1.97 -16.36
C GLY A 123 -4.56 -1.85 -17.81
N ALA A 124 -4.04 -0.68 -18.19
CA ALA A 124 -3.59 -0.40 -19.55
C ALA A 124 -2.41 -1.29 -20.00
N ARG A 125 -1.50 -1.65 -19.07
CA ARG A 125 -0.31 -2.47 -19.38
C ARG A 125 -0.63 -3.94 -19.58
N CYS A 126 -1.62 -4.47 -18.83
CA CYS A 126 -1.91 -5.89 -18.75
C CYS A 126 -3.27 -6.31 -19.33
N GLY A 127 -4.03 -5.38 -19.90
CA GLY A 127 -5.34 -5.62 -20.51
C GLY A 127 -6.42 -5.97 -19.49
N VAL A 128 -6.40 -5.30 -18.32
CA VAL A 128 -7.39 -5.47 -17.22
C VAL A 128 -7.98 -4.11 -16.82
N GLU A 129 -8.29 -3.28 -17.81
CA GLU A 129 -8.79 -1.91 -17.60
C GLU A 129 -10.12 -1.89 -16.87
N THR A 130 -10.97 -2.88 -17.12
CA THR A 130 -12.30 -2.99 -16.50
C THR A 130 -12.18 -3.22 -14.99
N GLU A 131 -11.34 -4.17 -14.59
CA GLU A 131 -11.07 -4.53 -13.20
C GLU A 131 -10.41 -3.35 -12.48
N ALA A 132 -9.42 -2.72 -13.14
CA ALA A 132 -8.73 -1.55 -12.62
C ALA A 132 -9.70 -0.37 -12.40
N ALA A 133 -10.57 -0.09 -13.36
CA ALA A 133 -11.57 0.98 -13.25
C ALA A 133 -12.57 0.72 -12.11
N ALA A 134 -13.02 -0.53 -11.94
CA ALA A 134 -13.93 -0.91 -10.86
C ALA A 134 -13.29 -0.69 -9.47
N ARG A 135 -11.98 -0.99 -9.33
CA ARG A 135 -11.25 -0.75 -8.08
C ARG A 135 -11.06 0.73 -7.79
N VAL A 136 -10.67 1.51 -8.79
CA VAL A 136 -10.55 2.97 -8.65
C VAL A 136 -11.89 3.59 -8.22
N GLU A 137 -12.99 3.22 -8.87
CA GLU A 137 -14.33 3.70 -8.51
C GLU A 137 -14.72 3.31 -7.07
N ALA A 138 -14.40 2.08 -6.64
CA ALA A 138 -14.66 1.64 -5.26
C ALA A 138 -13.88 2.48 -4.25
N LEU A 139 -12.60 2.77 -4.52
CA LEU A 139 -11.79 3.64 -3.67
C LEU A 139 -12.35 5.07 -3.63
N GLU A 140 -12.73 5.64 -4.76
CA GLU A 140 -13.31 6.99 -4.84
C GLU A 140 -14.62 7.11 -4.08
N ARG A 141 -15.47 6.08 -4.13
CA ARG A 141 -16.69 6.04 -3.32
C ARG A 141 -16.39 6.02 -1.82
N ARG A 142 -15.38 5.24 -1.38
CA ARG A 142 -14.94 5.22 0.02
C ARG A 142 -14.37 6.58 0.45
N GLU A 143 -13.50 7.18 -0.36
CA GLU A 143 -12.95 8.53 -0.11
C GLU A 143 -14.04 9.58 -0.02
N ALA A 144 -15.05 9.54 -0.91
CA ALA A 144 -16.17 10.46 -0.88
C ALA A 144 -16.98 10.32 0.42
N ALA A 145 -17.23 9.09 0.86
CA ALA A 145 -17.94 8.84 2.13
C ALA A 145 -17.18 9.41 3.34
N LEU A 146 -15.83 9.32 3.35
CA LEU A 146 -15.00 9.89 4.41
C LEU A 146 -15.03 11.43 4.42
N ARG A 147 -15.10 12.06 3.26
CA ARG A 147 -15.15 13.53 3.13
C ARG A 147 -16.46 14.14 3.65
N PHE A 148 -17.54 13.37 3.69
CA PHE A 148 -18.85 13.80 4.21
C PHE A 148 -19.00 13.60 5.72
N ALA A 149 -18.03 12.98 6.40
CA ALA A 149 -18.06 12.87 7.85
C ALA A 149 -18.00 14.27 8.48
N ASP A 150 -18.69 14.45 9.61
CA ASP A 150 -18.70 15.72 10.35
C ASP A 150 -17.27 16.14 10.71
N ARG A 151 -16.85 17.28 10.17
CA ARG A 151 -15.52 17.81 10.45
C ARG A 151 -15.53 18.50 11.81
N VAL A 152 -14.58 18.11 12.65
CA VAL A 152 -14.33 18.77 13.94
C VAL A 152 -13.64 20.11 13.69
N VAL A 153 -14.14 21.17 14.32
CA VAL A 153 -13.56 22.51 14.24
C VAL A 153 -13.13 22.97 15.63
N PRO A 154 -11.86 23.31 15.87
CA PRO A 154 -10.71 23.23 14.95
C PRO A 154 -10.37 21.76 14.58
N PRO A 155 -9.67 21.54 13.44
CA PRO A 155 -9.23 20.20 13.04
C PRO A 155 -8.39 19.54 14.13
N LEU A 156 -8.63 18.23 14.35
CA LEU A 156 -7.81 17.42 15.24
C LEU A 156 -6.38 17.29 14.67
N ARG A 157 -5.42 17.23 15.56
CA ARG A 157 -4.00 17.05 15.25
C ARG A 157 -3.60 15.62 15.60
N ALA A 158 -3.35 14.80 14.59
CA ALA A 158 -3.00 13.40 14.76
C ALA A 158 -1.49 13.15 14.63
N LEU A 159 -0.97 12.27 15.46
CA LEU A 159 0.34 11.67 15.33
C LEU A 159 0.16 10.23 14.83
N VAL A 160 0.78 9.88 13.71
CA VAL A 160 0.81 8.51 13.19
C VAL A 160 2.14 7.87 13.56
N VAL A 161 2.10 6.82 14.36
CA VAL A 161 3.27 6.04 14.79
C VAL A 161 3.30 4.75 13.98
N VAL A 162 4.41 4.52 13.27
CA VAL A 162 4.58 3.38 12.36
C VAL A 162 5.62 2.36 12.85
N GLY A 163 6.23 2.63 13.98
CA GLY A 163 7.19 1.71 14.59
C GLY A 163 7.84 2.27 15.84
N ARG A 164 8.60 1.43 16.53
CA ARG A 164 9.36 1.79 17.74
C ARG A 164 10.76 1.17 17.67
N ALA A 165 11.75 1.95 18.07
CA ALA A 165 13.12 1.45 18.31
C ALA A 165 13.28 1.07 19.77
N ASN A 166 13.92 -0.07 20.06
CA ASN A 166 14.26 -0.52 21.42
C ASN A 166 13.06 -0.54 22.37
N GLU A 167 12.04 -1.31 22.02
CA GLU A 167 10.83 -1.47 22.84
C GLU A 167 11.17 -1.85 24.29
N GLY A 168 10.53 -1.16 25.23
CA GLY A 168 10.78 -1.35 26.65
C GLY A 168 11.86 -0.45 27.27
N SER A 169 12.70 0.23 26.48
CA SER A 169 13.64 1.24 27.00
C SER A 169 12.93 2.57 27.34
N PRO A 170 13.30 3.25 28.43
CA PRO A 170 12.83 4.60 28.71
C PRO A 170 13.23 5.62 27.63
N THR A 171 14.27 5.32 26.86
CA THR A 171 14.80 6.16 25.76
C THR A 171 14.35 5.66 24.38
N SER A 172 13.29 4.83 24.31
CA SER A 172 12.81 4.31 23.03
C SER A 172 12.30 5.44 22.16
N SER A 173 12.92 5.62 20.99
CA SER A 173 12.45 6.51 19.97
C SER A 173 11.29 5.86 19.21
N ILE A 174 10.39 6.67 18.69
CA ILE A 174 9.29 6.23 17.84
C ILE A 174 9.52 6.68 16.42
N TYR A 175 9.20 5.81 15.46
CA TYR A 175 9.13 6.16 14.05
C TYR A 175 7.74 6.69 13.76
N VAL A 176 7.65 7.85 13.16
CA VAL A 176 6.37 8.51 12.88
C VAL A 176 6.27 8.88 11.40
N SER A 177 5.05 9.01 10.94
CA SER A 177 4.79 9.59 9.62
C SER A 177 5.19 11.06 9.63
N GLY A 178 6.02 11.44 8.67
CA GLY A 178 6.32 12.81 8.31
C GLY A 178 5.42 13.29 7.18
N ASN A 179 5.98 14.05 6.26
CA ASN A 179 5.32 14.42 5.01
C ASN A 179 5.51 13.30 3.96
N ASP A 180 4.95 12.12 4.27
CA ASP A 180 5.10 10.89 3.47
C ASP A 180 4.11 10.79 2.30
N GLY A 181 3.15 11.73 2.23
CA GLY A 181 2.09 11.75 1.23
C GLY A 181 0.98 10.72 1.49
N PHE A 182 1.26 9.53 2.00
CA PHE A 182 0.26 8.48 2.22
C PHE A 182 -0.58 8.73 3.48
N TYR A 183 0.02 8.67 4.67
CA TYR A 183 -0.72 8.89 5.91
C TYR A 183 -1.26 10.32 5.99
N SER A 184 -0.48 11.31 5.55
CA SER A 184 -0.92 12.70 5.48
C SER A 184 -2.10 12.86 4.53
N GLY A 185 -2.09 12.19 3.37
CA GLY A 185 -3.21 12.18 2.44
C GLY A 185 -4.49 11.55 3.01
N ILE A 186 -4.37 10.44 3.77
CA ILE A 186 -5.51 9.83 4.46
C ILE A 186 -6.06 10.75 5.55
N LEU A 187 -5.19 11.35 6.36
CA LEU A 187 -5.61 12.30 7.40
C LEU A 187 -6.34 13.50 6.80
N GLU A 188 -5.87 14.02 5.66
CA GLU A 188 -6.52 15.13 4.94
C GLU A 188 -7.93 14.77 4.48
N LEU A 189 -8.16 13.54 3.97
CA LEU A 189 -9.50 13.05 3.63
C LEU A 189 -10.47 13.13 4.82
N LEU A 190 -9.96 12.87 6.02
CA LEU A 190 -10.71 12.92 7.27
C LEU A 190 -10.83 14.34 7.87
N GLY A 191 -10.19 15.34 7.28
CA GLY A 191 -10.09 16.69 7.84
C GLY A 191 -9.25 16.79 9.11
N VAL A 192 -8.27 15.90 9.25
CA VAL A 192 -7.33 15.79 10.37
C VAL A 192 -5.94 16.25 9.92
N LEU A 193 -5.21 16.93 10.77
CA LEU A 193 -3.86 17.41 10.47
C LEU A 193 -2.81 16.44 11.00
N ASN A 194 -1.81 16.09 10.16
CA ASN A 194 -0.62 15.43 10.66
C ASN A 194 0.17 16.43 11.53
N VAL A 195 0.33 16.12 12.81
CA VAL A 195 1.04 16.99 13.75
C VAL A 195 2.54 17.06 13.48
N ASN A 196 3.08 16.02 12.86
CA ASN A 196 4.49 15.93 12.47
C ASN A 196 4.63 16.13 10.95
N ASN A 197 4.38 17.34 10.49
CA ASN A 197 4.47 17.69 9.08
C ASN A 197 5.92 18.13 8.72
N ASP A 198 6.91 17.28 9.03
CA ASP A 198 8.28 17.49 8.59
C ASP A 198 8.40 17.16 7.11
N ALA A 199 8.60 18.19 6.28
CA ALA A 199 8.72 18.04 4.82
C ALA A 199 10.03 17.38 4.37
N THR A 200 11.01 17.23 5.27
CA THR A 200 12.35 16.76 4.92
C THR A 200 12.50 15.24 5.04
N MET A 201 11.68 14.59 5.85
CA MET A 201 11.79 13.16 6.14
C MET A 201 10.45 12.46 6.01
N THR A 202 10.45 11.33 5.31
CA THR A 202 9.27 10.46 5.16
C THR A 202 8.89 9.78 6.48
N LEU A 203 9.88 9.22 7.18
CA LEU A 203 9.72 8.51 8.45
C LEU A 203 10.71 9.03 9.50
N PRO A 204 10.50 10.23 10.05
CA PRO A 204 11.37 10.77 11.08
C PRO A 204 11.24 9.99 12.39
N THR A 205 12.32 10.02 13.16
CA THR A 205 12.36 9.46 14.51
C THR A 205 12.13 10.57 15.52
N LEU A 206 11.21 10.38 16.46
CA LEU A 206 10.96 11.32 17.55
C LEU A 206 11.55 10.79 18.85
N SER A 207 12.26 11.68 19.56
CA SER A 207 12.61 11.49 20.97
C SER A 207 11.39 11.75 21.87
N PRO A 208 11.43 11.31 23.14
CA PRO A 208 10.38 11.64 24.10
C PRO A 208 10.08 13.15 24.22
N GLU A 209 11.11 14.00 24.16
CA GLU A 209 10.97 15.46 24.23
C GLU A 209 10.28 16.00 22.97
N GLY A 210 10.68 15.52 21.79
CA GLY A 210 10.05 15.88 20.51
C GLY A 210 8.57 15.51 20.51
N LEU A 211 8.23 14.31 20.99
CA LEU A 211 6.85 13.83 21.14
C LEU A 211 6.03 14.78 22.04
N LEU A 212 6.58 15.19 23.19
CA LEU A 212 5.91 16.09 24.13
C LEU A 212 5.69 17.50 23.54
N ALA A 213 6.59 17.95 22.70
CA ALA A 213 6.49 19.26 22.03
C ALA A 213 5.35 19.30 21.01
N LEU A 214 5.06 18.17 20.33
CA LEU A 214 4.03 18.08 19.29
C LEU A 214 2.61 18.17 19.85
N LYS A 215 2.34 17.69 21.07
CA LYS A 215 1.02 17.73 21.74
C LYS A 215 -0.13 17.23 20.86
N PRO A 216 -0.10 16.00 20.35
CA PRO A 216 -1.18 15.47 19.51
C PRO A 216 -2.51 15.36 20.27
N ASP A 217 -3.63 15.58 19.53
CA ASP A 217 -4.98 15.37 20.05
C ASP A 217 -5.42 13.92 19.92
N VAL A 218 -4.85 13.21 18.93
CA VAL A 218 -5.08 11.78 18.61
C VAL A 218 -3.75 11.13 18.30
N ILE A 219 -3.59 9.87 18.71
CA ILE A 219 -2.46 9.02 18.34
C ILE A 219 -3.02 7.82 17.58
N LEU A 220 -2.50 7.59 16.38
CA LEU A 220 -2.72 6.40 15.58
C LEU A 220 -1.44 5.58 15.61
N GLU A 221 -1.46 4.41 16.22
CA GLU A 221 -0.30 3.50 16.23
C GLU A 221 -0.59 2.32 15.31
N VAL A 222 0.14 2.27 14.20
CA VAL A 222 0.04 1.20 13.19
C VAL A 222 0.98 0.08 13.60
N VAL A 223 0.46 -1.13 13.74
CA VAL A 223 1.22 -2.31 14.17
C VAL A 223 1.09 -3.43 13.14
N GLY A 224 2.18 -4.18 12.93
CA GLY A 224 2.16 -5.35 12.07
C GLY A 224 1.58 -6.58 12.78
N LYS A 225 1.00 -7.51 12.02
CA LYS A 225 0.39 -8.75 12.53
C LYS A 225 1.33 -9.59 13.40
N ASP A 226 2.61 -9.63 13.05
CA ASP A 226 3.62 -10.42 13.76
C ASP A 226 4.50 -9.55 14.68
N ASP A 227 4.08 -8.32 14.91
CA ASP A 227 4.74 -7.48 15.89
C ASP A 227 4.45 -8.07 17.29
N PRO A 228 5.48 -8.50 18.05
CA PRO A 228 5.30 -9.01 19.42
C PRO A 228 4.50 -8.04 20.29
N ALA A 229 4.50 -6.80 19.91
CA ALA A 229 3.79 -5.73 20.56
C ALA A 229 2.27 -5.73 20.32
N VAL A 230 1.73 -6.49 19.37
CA VAL A 230 0.29 -6.71 19.28
C VAL A 230 -0.26 -7.39 20.54
N THR A 231 0.56 -8.17 21.23
CA THR A 231 0.22 -8.83 22.50
C THR A 231 0.41 -7.94 23.72
N THR A 232 1.14 -6.84 23.59
CA THR A 232 1.33 -5.87 24.67
C THR A 232 0.25 -4.79 24.53
N ASP A 233 -0.40 -4.45 25.65
CA ASP A 233 -1.34 -3.33 25.65
C ASP A 233 -0.60 -2.02 25.30
N ARG A 234 -0.61 -1.66 24.01
CA ARG A 234 0.04 -0.45 23.48
C ARG A 234 -0.41 0.80 24.21
N LYS A 235 -1.64 0.84 24.67
CA LYS A 235 -2.15 1.98 25.45
C LYS A 235 -1.39 2.16 26.75
N GLN A 236 -0.89 1.09 27.38
CA GLN A 236 -0.08 1.17 28.59
C GLN A 236 1.27 1.85 28.33
N LEU A 237 1.85 1.67 27.16
CA LEU A 237 3.09 2.36 26.80
C LEU A 237 2.91 3.88 26.74
N TRP A 238 1.73 4.32 26.35
CA TRP A 238 1.38 5.74 26.29
C TRP A 238 1.06 6.34 27.67
N ALA A 239 0.71 5.55 28.66
CA ALA A 239 0.45 6.00 30.02
C ALA A 239 1.66 6.73 30.67
N ARG A 240 2.86 6.55 30.11
CA ARG A 240 4.08 7.25 30.52
C ARG A 240 4.07 8.77 30.19
N TYR A 241 3.14 9.18 29.31
CA TYR A 241 3.04 10.55 28.81
C TYR A 241 1.68 11.19 29.16
N PRO A 242 1.31 11.26 30.47
CA PRO A 242 -0.03 11.71 30.87
C PRO A 242 -0.31 13.19 30.52
N GLN A 243 0.73 13.97 30.20
CA GLN A 243 0.64 15.36 29.78
C GLN A 243 0.17 15.54 28.32
N LEU A 244 0.22 14.48 27.49
CA LEU A 244 -0.25 14.56 26.10
C LEU A 244 -1.79 14.65 26.05
N PRO A 245 -2.37 15.55 25.25
CA PRO A 245 -3.83 15.65 25.08
C PRO A 245 -4.48 14.32 24.65
N ALA A 246 -3.85 13.60 23.71
CA ALA A 246 -4.33 12.30 23.25
C ALA A 246 -4.43 11.28 24.39
N VAL A 247 -3.46 11.24 25.31
CA VAL A 247 -3.43 10.32 26.45
C VAL A 247 -4.50 10.69 27.46
N ARG A 248 -4.57 11.97 27.86
CA ARG A 248 -5.58 12.46 28.82
C ARG A 248 -7.01 12.20 28.37
N ASN A 249 -7.25 12.33 27.07
CA ASN A 249 -8.58 12.20 26.48
C ASN A 249 -8.86 10.76 25.99
N ASN A 250 -7.97 9.80 26.27
CA ASN A 250 -8.07 8.39 25.81
C ASN A 250 -8.29 8.27 24.29
N ARG A 251 -7.62 9.13 23.50
CA ARG A 251 -7.69 9.16 22.03
C ARG A 251 -6.47 8.48 21.41
N ILE A 252 -6.25 7.22 21.76
CA ILE A 252 -5.18 6.38 21.24
C ILE A 252 -5.84 5.22 20.51
N LEU A 253 -5.60 5.14 19.22
CA LEU A 253 -6.08 4.08 18.33
C LEU A 253 -4.88 3.23 17.93
N VAL A 254 -4.93 1.94 18.24
CA VAL A 254 -3.97 0.96 17.75
C VAL A 254 -4.64 0.26 16.58
N VAL A 255 -4.04 0.35 15.42
CA VAL A 255 -4.58 -0.17 14.16
C VAL A 255 -3.64 -1.25 13.65
N ASP A 256 -4.17 -2.46 13.53
CA ASP A 256 -3.47 -3.55 12.84
C ASP A 256 -3.51 -3.27 11.33
N TYR A 257 -2.38 -3.34 10.63
CA TYR A 257 -2.33 -3.04 9.21
C TYR A 257 -3.24 -3.94 8.34
N ARG A 258 -3.74 -5.08 8.87
CA ARG A 258 -4.73 -5.94 8.20
C ARG A 258 -6.03 -5.21 7.84
N PHE A 259 -6.40 -4.19 8.60
CA PHE A 259 -7.60 -3.39 8.31
C PHE A 259 -7.46 -2.45 7.11
N TRP A 260 -6.29 -2.39 6.48
CA TRP A 260 -6.05 -1.53 5.31
C TRP A 260 -6.30 -2.26 3.99
N VAL A 261 -6.53 -3.57 4.02
CA VAL A 261 -6.66 -4.45 2.85
C VAL A 261 -8.02 -5.14 2.74
N GLU A 262 -8.92 -4.96 3.70
CA GLU A 262 -10.33 -5.36 3.65
C GLU A 262 -11.22 -4.12 3.41
#